data_23af4170c1b065e4bedec13074cd07ad
#
_entry.id   23af4170c1b065e4bedec13074cd07ad
#
_cell.length_a   1.000
_cell.length_b   1.000
_cell.length_c   1.000
_cell.angle_alpha   90.00
_cell.angle_beta   90.00
_cell.angle_gamma   90.00
#
_symmetry.space_group_name_H-M   'P 1'
#
loop_
_entity.id
_entity.type
_entity.pdbx_description
1 polymer ?
#
loop_
_entity_poly.entity_id
_entity_poly.type
_entity_poly.pdbx_seq_one_letter_code
_entity_poly.pdbx_strand_id
1 'polypeptide(L)'
;MIYNIIEIANTHNGSFEYLNDLVEHFEDYKEHFGIKFQVFKYDEIAKEDFVNYENFKRFYFTSKQWGELINKAHESKEVWLDVFDSYGVQILSENLDKVSGLKFQVSSLFNLRLVEALAGLDLRDKKLMLNIAALEIEDIKTVLSSFENQLDVKEIVLQLGFQAYPTEASDSGLVKISELKKHFSNRLAFADHVEGSTEEARWLPVLAASLGVDIIEKHVMLADRKTTIDYFSSLTPESYKSYIGNLRMLELCMTQPFINQREADYLKSSLQIPFLAKAKNAGELLSIKDDLEFKRTSQAGLEVPKIKSLIDNFHLIGTPTKEGETLKAFHFKKANIGAIIACRLKSSRLPKKATIKIGSHLSSVEHCIKNTLKFDHISHTVLATSTEEEDAPLKDYCYSDSVIFHKGDPIDVIDRYMTIIDRLNLDVVVRITGDNPYVSSEIFSILLNSHFKTGSDYTTAKEASPGTSVEIMNVKAMKTIKEYFPRADQSEYMTWYFKNNPDFFKLNYVELPDDLVRNYRLSLDYPEDLEMMQKIEEHFESSEEIQSTRNIFKFLDNNPDVVALNGNLDFSFKTDEKLIEFLNDVTRIPKS
;
A
#
# COMPACT_ATOMS: atom_id res chain seq x y z
N MET A 1 19.75 0.94 21.89
CA MET A 1 20.36 -0.12 22.76
C MET A 1 19.49 -0.32 23.99
N ILE A 2 19.35 -1.57 24.44
CA ILE A 2 18.63 -1.93 25.66
C ILE A 2 19.47 -1.51 26.87
N TYR A 3 18.82 -0.86 27.84
CA TYR A 3 19.49 -0.48 29.09
C TYR A 3 19.50 -1.68 30.05
N ASN A 4 20.63 -1.97 30.68
CA ASN A 4 20.80 -3.14 31.54
C ASN A 4 21.06 -2.70 32.98
N ILE A 5 20.31 -3.24 33.94
CA ILE A 5 20.55 -3.07 35.36
C ILE A 5 21.19 -4.34 35.93
N ILE A 6 22.40 -4.21 36.40
CA ILE A 6 23.13 -5.24 37.14
C ILE A 6 22.57 -5.23 38.56
N GLU A 7 21.73 -6.24 38.87
CA GLU A 7 21.09 -6.36 40.17
C GLU A 7 21.95 -7.18 41.13
N ILE A 8 22.46 -6.56 42.17
CA ILE A 8 23.26 -7.26 43.18
C ILE A 8 22.37 -7.97 44.20
N ALA A 9 21.21 -7.39 44.52
CA ALA A 9 20.27 -7.89 45.52
C ALA A 9 21.00 -8.25 46.84
N ASN A 10 20.69 -9.40 47.45
CA ASN A 10 21.31 -9.84 48.69
C ASN A 10 22.31 -11.01 48.45
N THR A 11 22.80 -11.18 47.21
CA THR A 11 23.79 -12.22 46.89
C THR A 11 25.09 -12.10 47.72
N HIS A 12 25.37 -10.93 48.23
CA HIS A 12 26.51 -10.66 49.12
C HIS A 12 26.42 -11.37 50.50
N ASN A 13 25.24 -11.88 50.90
CA ASN A 13 25.00 -12.59 52.15
C ASN A 13 25.56 -11.89 53.39
N GLY A 14 25.60 -10.53 53.44
CA GLY A 14 26.14 -9.73 54.53
C GLY A 14 27.64 -9.47 54.46
N SER A 15 28.37 -9.93 53.44
CA SER A 15 29.77 -9.61 53.24
C SER A 15 29.97 -8.32 52.45
N PHE A 16 30.54 -7.31 53.07
CA PHE A 16 30.88 -6.04 52.41
C PHE A 16 32.02 -6.22 51.39
N GLU A 17 32.99 -7.11 51.68
CA GLU A 17 34.04 -7.46 50.73
C GLU A 17 33.48 -8.10 49.45
N TYR A 18 32.55 -9.07 49.56
CA TYR A 18 31.88 -9.69 48.43
C TYR A 18 31.13 -8.63 47.58
N LEU A 19 30.48 -7.69 48.24
CA LEU A 19 29.74 -6.62 47.58
C LEU A 19 30.68 -5.69 46.78
N ASN A 20 31.85 -5.36 47.33
CA ASN A 20 32.89 -4.60 46.64
C ASN A 20 33.45 -5.33 45.43
N ASP A 21 33.70 -6.63 45.59
CA ASP A 21 34.23 -7.47 44.51
C ASP A 21 33.23 -7.62 43.36
N LEU A 22 31.93 -7.68 43.67
CA LEU A 22 30.88 -7.63 42.62
C LEU A 22 30.94 -6.34 41.79
N VAL A 23 31.06 -5.19 42.46
CA VAL A 23 31.17 -3.89 41.78
C VAL A 23 32.39 -3.88 40.83
N GLU A 24 33.54 -4.37 41.29
CA GLU A 24 34.76 -4.48 40.50
C GLU A 24 34.61 -5.41 39.29
N HIS A 25 34.06 -6.63 39.48
CA HIS A 25 33.89 -7.58 38.40
C HIS A 25 33.01 -7.10 37.24
N PHE A 26 32.11 -6.14 37.52
CA PHE A 26 31.21 -5.56 36.53
C PHE A 26 31.58 -4.14 36.12
N GLU A 27 32.78 -3.61 36.46
CA GLU A 27 33.18 -2.24 36.15
C GLU A 27 33.29 -1.94 34.64
N ASP A 28 33.64 -2.93 33.81
CA ASP A 28 33.77 -2.80 32.35
C ASP A 28 32.42 -2.53 31.63
N TYR A 29 31.30 -2.81 32.26
CA TYR A 29 29.98 -2.52 31.75
C TYR A 29 29.62 -1.07 32.10
N LYS A 30 29.81 -0.12 31.17
CA LYS A 30 29.70 1.33 31.40
C LYS A 30 28.46 1.94 30.74
N GLU A 31 28.57 2.29 29.50
CA GLU A 31 27.50 2.94 28.75
C GLU A 31 26.29 2.01 28.56
N HIS A 32 25.09 2.50 28.85
CA HIS A 32 23.82 1.75 28.86
C HIS A 32 23.72 0.67 29.97
N PHE A 33 24.52 0.80 31.01
CA PHE A 33 24.43 -0.06 32.19
C PHE A 33 24.22 0.74 33.46
N GLY A 34 23.39 0.19 34.33
CA GLY A 34 23.25 0.61 35.73
C GLY A 34 23.62 -0.53 36.67
N ILE A 35 23.96 -0.20 37.89
CA ILE A 35 24.11 -1.14 38.99
C ILE A 35 23.14 -0.79 40.08
N LYS A 36 22.47 -1.79 40.66
CA LYS A 36 21.43 -1.56 41.64
C LYS A 36 21.71 -2.25 42.98
N PHE A 37 21.45 -1.51 44.06
CA PHE A 37 21.61 -1.96 45.43
C PHE A 37 20.28 -1.93 46.16
N GLN A 38 20.04 -2.88 47.05
CA GLN A 38 18.91 -2.94 47.97
C GLN A 38 19.31 -2.32 49.33
N VAL A 39 18.81 -1.13 49.61
CA VAL A 39 19.21 -0.37 50.79
C VAL A 39 18.08 -0.33 51.80
N PHE A 40 18.32 -0.92 52.95
CA PHE A 40 17.34 -0.98 54.04
C PHE A 40 18.00 -1.15 55.40
N LYS A 41 17.23 -0.92 56.47
CA LYS A 41 17.60 -1.22 57.83
C LYS A 41 16.65 -2.27 58.41
N TYR A 42 17.20 -3.30 59.03
CA TYR A 42 16.47 -4.52 59.42
C TYR A 42 15.28 -4.27 60.34
N ASP A 43 15.39 -3.30 61.30
CA ASP A 43 14.36 -2.95 62.28
C ASP A 43 13.33 -1.91 61.75
N GLU A 44 13.60 -1.36 60.56
CA GLU A 44 12.65 -0.47 59.82
C GLU A 44 11.87 -1.22 58.74
N ILE A 45 12.51 -2.14 58.04
CA ILE A 45 11.88 -2.95 57.00
C ILE A 45 10.99 -4.06 57.54
N ALA A 46 11.32 -4.63 58.69
CA ALA A 46 10.62 -5.77 59.27
C ALA A 46 10.54 -5.74 60.81
N LYS A 47 9.52 -6.43 61.35
CA LYS A 47 9.42 -6.73 62.80
C LYS A 47 10.18 -8.00 63.13
N GLU A 48 10.54 -8.18 64.41
CA GLU A 48 11.31 -9.34 64.91
C GLU A 48 10.61 -10.70 64.65
N ASP A 49 9.30 -10.71 64.54
CA ASP A 49 8.51 -11.92 64.23
C ASP A 49 8.51 -12.31 62.75
N PHE A 50 9.09 -11.48 61.87
CA PHE A 50 9.19 -11.81 60.46
C PHE A 50 10.22 -12.89 60.19
N VAL A 51 9.86 -13.90 59.40
CA VAL A 51 10.66 -15.11 59.13
C VAL A 51 12.10 -14.83 58.65
N ASN A 52 12.34 -13.72 57.93
CA ASN A 52 13.64 -13.32 57.41
C ASN A 52 14.32 -12.21 58.21
N TYR A 53 13.84 -11.85 59.39
CA TYR A 53 14.38 -10.74 60.21
C TYR A 53 15.88 -10.88 60.47
N GLU A 54 16.37 -12.08 60.90
CA GLU A 54 17.79 -12.34 61.13
C GLU A 54 18.63 -12.26 59.86
N ASN A 55 18.06 -12.58 58.71
CA ASN A 55 18.72 -12.36 57.40
C ASN A 55 18.86 -10.86 57.13
N PHE A 56 17.80 -10.07 57.30
CA PHE A 56 17.86 -8.65 57.11
C PHE A 56 18.86 -7.99 58.06
N LYS A 57 18.97 -8.43 59.28
CA LYS A 57 19.96 -7.94 60.24
C LYS A 57 21.39 -8.22 59.77
N ARG A 58 21.62 -9.38 59.16
CA ARG A 58 22.91 -9.75 58.57
C ARG A 58 23.25 -8.91 57.34
N PHE A 59 22.27 -8.50 56.54
CA PHE A 59 22.45 -7.74 55.30
C PHE A 59 22.59 -6.25 55.50
N TYR A 60 22.42 -5.74 56.73
CA TYR A 60 22.56 -4.35 57.07
C TYR A 60 24.00 -3.88 56.93
N PHE A 61 24.16 -2.73 56.22
CA PHE A 61 25.41 -1.97 56.18
C PHE A 61 25.17 -0.55 56.66
N THR A 62 26.20 0.09 57.22
CA THR A 62 26.17 1.44 57.71
C THR A 62 26.11 2.48 56.55
N SER A 63 25.66 3.69 56.85
CA SER A 63 25.65 4.80 55.88
C SER A 63 27.04 5.06 55.29
N LYS A 64 28.10 4.96 56.07
CA LYS A 64 29.48 5.05 55.58
C LYS A 64 29.81 4.01 54.55
N GLN A 65 29.46 2.75 54.78
CA GLN A 65 29.72 1.63 53.86
C GLN A 65 28.92 1.83 52.54
N TRP A 66 27.66 2.22 52.63
CA TRP A 66 26.87 2.54 51.44
C TRP A 66 27.46 3.71 50.64
N GLY A 67 27.89 4.79 51.31
CA GLY A 67 28.55 5.94 50.66
C GLY A 67 29.83 5.52 49.93
N GLU A 68 30.68 4.69 50.52
CA GLU A 68 31.89 4.15 49.87
C GLU A 68 31.55 3.34 48.61
N LEU A 69 30.56 2.45 48.71
CA LEU A 69 30.14 1.59 47.59
C LEU A 69 29.48 2.37 46.44
N ILE A 70 28.58 3.31 46.75
CA ILE A 70 27.92 4.15 45.77
C ILE A 70 28.95 5.03 45.04
N ASN A 71 29.93 5.60 45.75
CA ASN A 71 31.01 6.35 45.14
C ASN A 71 31.78 5.48 44.11
N LYS A 72 32.19 4.30 44.51
CA LYS A 72 32.92 3.37 43.64
C LYS A 72 32.11 2.97 42.39
N ALA A 73 30.86 2.61 42.58
CA ALA A 73 29.97 2.24 41.47
C ALA A 73 29.70 3.40 40.50
N HIS A 74 29.53 4.61 41.03
CA HIS A 74 29.27 5.82 40.26
C HIS A 74 30.41 6.22 39.30
N GLU A 75 31.66 5.81 39.58
CA GLU A 75 32.81 6.07 38.72
C GLU A 75 32.67 5.40 37.33
N SER A 76 31.90 4.33 37.23
CA SER A 76 31.80 3.52 36.00
C SER A 76 30.41 3.48 35.36
N LYS A 77 29.32 3.63 36.14
CA LYS A 77 27.95 3.45 35.62
C LYS A 77 26.89 4.18 36.47
N GLU A 78 25.66 4.23 35.97
CA GLU A 78 24.52 4.74 36.70
C GLU A 78 24.23 3.89 37.94
N VAL A 79 24.01 4.55 39.11
CA VAL A 79 23.67 3.86 40.36
C VAL A 79 22.15 3.94 40.56
N TRP A 80 21.56 2.80 40.93
CA TRP A 80 20.15 2.64 41.27
C TRP A 80 20.01 2.11 42.70
N LEU A 81 18.97 2.60 43.39
CA LEU A 81 18.66 2.13 44.76
C LEU A 81 17.24 1.56 44.80
N ASP A 82 17.07 0.35 45.32
CA ASP A 82 15.80 -0.11 45.86
C ASP A 82 15.61 0.48 47.25
N VAL A 83 14.54 1.25 47.43
CA VAL A 83 14.22 1.95 48.66
C VAL A 83 13.03 1.30 49.34
N PHE A 84 13.21 0.79 50.56
CA PHE A 84 12.18 0.06 51.32
C PHE A 84 11.69 0.77 52.56
N ASP A 85 12.50 1.63 53.13
CA ASP A 85 12.28 2.27 54.43
C ASP A 85 12.92 3.66 54.54
N SER A 86 12.79 4.33 55.69
CA SER A 86 13.34 5.66 55.94
C SER A 86 14.87 5.68 55.93
N TYR A 87 15.53 4.57 56.26
CA TYR A 87 16.97 4.46 56.13
C TYR A 87 17.41 4.49 54.67
N GLY A 88 16.69 3.81 53.81
CA GLY A 88 16.94 3.86 52.35
C GLY A 88 16.79 5.32 51.82
N VAL A 89 15.80 6.06 52.27
CA VAL A 89 15.63 7.50 51.94
C VAL A 89 16.80 8.34 52.45
N GLN A 90 17.29 8.07 53.67
CA GLN A 90 18.46 8.76 54.21
C GLN A 90 19.70 8.52 53.32
N ILE A 91 20.01 7.27 52.98
CA ILE A 91 21.15 6.91 52.11
C ILE A 91 21.03 7.58 50.74
N LEU A 92 19.83 7.59 50.15
CA LEU A 92 19.56 8.32 48.91
C LEU A 92 19.86 9.82 49.09
N SER A 93 19.34 10.45 50.12
CA SER A 93 19.54 11.89 50.39
C SER A 93 21.01 12.27 50.57
N GLU A 94 21.80 11.41 51.24
CA GLU A 94 23.24 11.60 51.44
C GLU A 94 24.07 11.41 50.15
N ASN A 95 23.52 10.77 49.13
CA ASN A 95 24.20 10.44 47.88
C ASN A 95 23.40 10.86 46.63
N LEU A 96 22.52 11.84 46.76
CA LEU A 96 21.56 12.21 45.72
C LEU A 96 22.22 12.59 44.38
N ASP A 97 23.38 13.23 44.43
CA ASP A 97 24.17 13.65 43.27
C ASP A 97 24.76 12.47 42.47
N LYS A 98 24.84 11.26 43.05
CA LYS A 98 25.44 10.07 42.44
C LYS A 98 24.44 9.02 42.05
N VAL A 99 23.22 9.07 42.57
CA VAL A 99 22.15 8.14 42.26
C VAL A 99 21.36 8.62 41.05
N SER A 100 21.22 7.78 40.05
CA SER A 100 20.53 8.07 38.80
C SER A 100 19.08 7.58 38.76
N GLY A 101 18.76 6.57 39.54
CA GLY A 101 17.43 6.00 39.59
C GLY A 101 17.05 5.33 40.91
N LEU A 102 15.77 5.24 41.12
CA LEU A 102 15.13 4.63 42.30
C LEU A 102 14.21 3.52 41.83
N LYS A 103 14.03 2.52 42.69
CA LYS A 103 13.01 1.47 42.46
C LYS A 103 12.16 1.28 43.69
N PHE A 104 10.87 1.11 43.46
CA PHE A 104 9.91 0.60 44.44
C PHE A 104 9.55 -0.83 44.08
N GLN A 105 9.75 -1.74 45.03
CA GLN A 105 9.20 -3.09 44.89
C GLN A 105 7.69 -3.06 45.13
N VAL A 106 6.97 -4.03 44.53
CA VAL A 106 5.51 -4.14 44.69
C VAL A 106 5.10 -4.14 46.18
N SER A 107 5.93 -4.70 47.06
CA SER A 107 5.70 -4.76 48.51
C SER A 107 5.72 -3.41 49.20
N SER A 108 6.36 -2.39 48.63
CA SER A 108 6.49 -1.05 49.20
C SER A 108 5.67 0.02 48.48
N LEU A 109 4.98 -0.29 47.36
CA LEU A 109 4.21 0.68 46.58
C LEU A 109 3.14 1.45 47.36
N PHE A 110 2.59 0.84 48.40
CA PHE A 110 1.53 1.43 49.26
C PHE A 110 2.05 1.98 50.56
N ASN A 111 3.37 2.11 50.74
CA ASN A 111 3.98 2.74 51.91
C ASN A 111 3.97 4.28 51.75
N LEU A 112 2.86 4.93 52.13
CA LEU A 112 2.67 6.38 51.98
C LEU A 112 3.74 7.20 52.68
N ARG A 113 4.25 6.76 53.85
CA ARG A 113 5.31 7.48 54.57
C ARG A 113 6.62 7.52 53.79
N LEU A 114 6.89 6.47 53.06
CA LEU A 114 8.07 6.38 52.20
C LEU A 114 7.96 7.37 51.02
N VAL A 115 6.78 7.43 50.41
CA VAL A 115 6.51 8.35 49.30
C VAL A 115 6.56 9.81 49.76
N GLU A 116 5.98 10.12 50.94
CA GLU A 116 6.04 11.44 51.56
C GLU A 116 7.48 11.88 51.86
N ALA A 117 8.31 10.96 52.38
CA ALA A 117 9.72 11.25 52.66
C ALA A 117 10.51 11.56 51.39
N LEU A 118 10.24 10.87 50.29
CA LEU A 118 10.87 11.11 49.01
C LEU A 118 10.41 12.41 48.34
N ALA A 119 9.15 12.81 48.52
CA ALA A 119 8.63 14.08 48.04
C ALA A 119 9.35 15.32 48.61
N GLY A 120 10.08 15.15 49.70
CA GLY A 120 10.95 16.18 50.27
C GLY A 120 12.31 16.35 49.59
N LEU A 121 12.66 15.48 48.62
CA LEU A 121 13.92 15.50 47.89
C LEU A 121 13.76 16.07 46.48
N ASP A 122 14.83 16.62 45.92
CA ASP A 122 14.85 17.02 44.48
C ASP A 122 15.13 15.81 43.60
N LEU A 123 14.06 15.24 43.00
CA LEU A 123 14.12 14.03 42.18
C LEU A 123 13.97 14.31 40.69
N ARG A 124 13.94 15.57 40.24
CA ARG A 124 13.63 15.97 38.85
C ARG A 124 14.57 15.38 37.77
N ASP A 125 15.77 15.02 38.16
CA ASP A 125 16.76 14.36 37.29
C ASP A 125 16.82 12.82 37.46
N LYS A 126 16.02 12.26 38.39
CA LYS A 126 16.02 10.84 38.76
C LYS A 126 14.96 10.06 37.97
N LYS A 127 15.31 8.82 37.63
CA LYS A 127 14.39 7.84 37.06
C LYS A 127 13.72 7.07 38.21
N LEU A 128 12.41 6.84 38.10
CA LEU A 128 11.66 6.03 39.06
C LEU A 128 11.16 4.75 38.42
N MET A 129 11.50 3.60 38.95
CA MET A 129 11.03 2.30 38.52
C MET A 129 10.00 1.75 39.52
N LEU A 130 8.81 1.43 39.05
CA LEU A 130 7.74 0.82 39.83
C LEU A 130 7.61 -0.65 39.43
N ASN A 131 7.86 -1.57 40.35
CA ASN A 131 7.57 -2.97 40.13
C ASN A 131 6.07 -3.20 40.24
N ILE A 132 5.45 -3.67 39.16
CA ILE A 132 4.00 -3.85 38.99
C ILE A 132 3.59 -5.33 39.02
N ALA A 133 4.45 -6.22 39.50
CA ALA A 133 4.14 -7.64 39.61
C ALA A 133 2.85 -7.87 40.41
N ALA A 134 1.99 -8.76 39.92
CA ALA A 134 0.71 -9.13 40.53
C ALA A 134 -0.36 -8.01 40.58
N LEU A 135 -0.15 -6.86 39.95
CA LEU A 135 -1.16 -5.81 39.82
C LEU A 135 -1.96 -5.96 38.53
N GLU A 136 -3.25 -5.69 38.61
CA GLU A 136 -4.14 -5.54 37.43
C GLU A 136 -3.97 -4.16 36.78
N ILE A 137 -4.41 -4.00 35.54
CA ILE A 137 -4.27 -2.75 34.77
C ILE A 137 -4.81 -1.52 35.51
N GLU A 138 -5.96 -1.65 36.16
CA GLU A 138 -6.59 -0.53 36.88
C GLU A 138 -5.82 -0.18 38.16
N ASP A 139 -5.24 -1.17 38.84
CA ASP A 139 -4.37 -0.93 40.00
C ASP A 139 -3.08 -0.21 39.56
N ILE A 140 -2.50 -0.61 38.42
CA ILE A 140 -1.31 0.04 37.85
C ILE A 140 -1.61 1.51 37.52
N LYS A 141 -2.75 1.81 36.90
CA LYS A 141 -3.16 3.20 36.63
C LYS A 141 -3.28 4.02 37.93
N THR A 142 -3.88 3.43 38.96
CA THR A 142 -4.06 4.07 40.24
C THR A 142 -2.71 4.37 40.91
N VAL A 143 -1.81 3.38 40.93
CA VAL A 143 -0.45 3.55 41.49
C VAL A 143 0.31 4.59 40.68
N LEU A 144 0.33 4.51 39.37
CA LEU A 144 1.04 5.45 38.48
C LEU A 144 0.58 6.88 38.71
N SER A 145 -0.74 7.12 38.70
CA SER A 145 -1.30 8.45 38.99
C SER A 145 -0.95 8.96 40.38
N SER A 146 -0.91 8.08 41.40
CA SER A 146 -0.50 8.46 42.77
C SER A 146 0.96 8.94 42.81
N PHE A 147 1.86 8.22 42.16
CA PHE A 147 3.29 8.61 42.12
C PHE A 147 3.53 9.88 41.29
N GLU A 148 2.87 10.03 40.14
CA GLU A 148 2.95 11.21 39.27
C GLU A 148 2.48 12.49 39.98
N ASN A 149 1.48 12.36 40.86
CA ASN A 149 0.96 13.50 41.63
C ASN A 149 1.82 13.88 42.86
N GLN A 150 2.64 12.95 43.34
CA GLN A 150 3.39 13.16 44.60
C GLN A 150 4.88 13.38 44.38
N LEU A 151 5.46 12.86 43.31
CA LEU A 151 6.90 12.94 43.06
C LEU A 151 7.18 13.61 41.71
N ASP A 152 8.03 14.60 41.70
CA ASP A 152 8.55 15.26 40.50
C ASP A 152 9.83 14.55 40.06
N VAL A 153 9.70 13.59 39.14
CA VAL A 153 10.78 12.74 38.63
C VAL A 153 10.97 12.88 37.12
N LYS A 154 12.15 12.57 36.63
CA LYS A 154 12.47 12.64 35.19
C LYS A 154 11.59 11.74 34.35
N GLU A 155 11.37 10.50 34.77
CA GLU A 155 10.53 9.51 34.14
C GLU A 155 10.07 8.45 35.11
N ILE A 156 8.92 7.84 34.87
CA ILE A 156 8.46 6.62 35.57
C ILE A 156 8.53 5.44 34.62
N VAL A 157 9.21 4.37 35.03
CA VAL A 157 9.36 3.09 34.32
C VAL A 157 8.51 2.05 35.00
N LEU A 158 7.74 1.27 34.24
CA LEU A 158 6.95 0.15 34.77
C LEU A 158 7.74 -1.15 34.64
N GLN A 159 8.03 -1.81 35.74
CA GLN A 159 8.79 -3.06 35.75
C GLN A 159 7.85 -4.26 35.95
N LEU A 160 7.88 -5.17 35.00
CA LEU A 160 7.25 -6.48 35.13
C LEU A 160 8.32 -7.55 35.49
N GLY A 161 7.87 -8.67 36.04
CA GLY A 161 8.69 -9.81 36.41
C GLY A 161 8.12 -10.51 37.64
N PHE A 162 7.90 -11.82 37.53
CA PHE A 162 7.41 -12.60 38.65
C PHE A 162 8.51 -12.79 39.70
N GLN A 163 8.17 -12.61 40.97
CA GLN A 163 9.13 -12.63 42.08
C GLN A 163 9.06 -13.96 42.84
N ALA A 164 9.45 -15.05 42.19
CA ALA A 164 9.84 -16.30 42.82
C ALA A 164 11.34 -16.57 42.52
N TYR A 165 12.03 -17.28 43.38
CA TYR A 165 13.47 -17.49 43.29
C TYR A 165 13.82 -18.99 43.43
N PRO A 166 14.00 -19.74 42.28
CA PRO A 166 13.84 -19.26 40.89
C PRO A 166 12.39 -19.18 40.45
N THR A 167 12.15 -18.42 39.37
CA THR A 167 10.88 -18.40 38.61
C THR A 167 10.94 -19.49 37.54
N GLU A 168 9.85 -20.22 37.32
CA GLU A 168 9.72 -21.08 36.13
C GLU A 168 9.59 -20.22 34.86
N ALA A 169 10.18 -20.66 33.75
CA ALA A 169 10.13 -19.90 32.50
C ALA A 169 8.68 -19.63 32.01
N SER A 170 7.77 -20.59 32.28
CA SER A 170 6.33 -20.45 32.01
C SER A 170 5.67 -19.28 32.75
N ASP A 171 6.20 -18.92 33.92
CA ASP A 171 5.67 -17.89 34.82
C ASP A 171 6.29 -16.50 34.59
N SER A 172 7.17 -16.38 33.60
CA SER A 172 7.90 -15.14 33.27
C SER A 172 6.98 -13.96 32.93
N GLY A 173 5.76 -14.23 32.48
CA GLY A 173 4.76 -13.19 32.19
C GLY A 173 5.04 -12.36 30.95
N LEU A 174 5.84 -12.82 30.00
CA LEU A 174 6.16 -12.09 28.76
C LEU A 174 4.93 -11.66 27.98
N VAL A 175 3.83 -12.40 28.05
CA VAL A 175 2.53 -12.04 27.42
C VAL A 175 2.02 -10.69 27.89
N LYS A 176 2.35 -10.27 29.12
CA LYS A 176 1.92 -8.98 29.71
C LYS A 176 2.53 -7.77 29.00
N ILE A 177 3.69 -7.92 28.34
CA ILE A 177 4.39 -6.82 27.66
C ILE A 177 3.50 -6.18 26.60
N SER A 178 2.87 -6.99 25.76
CA SER A 178 1.99 -6.50 24.69
C SER A 178 0.73 -5.81 25.24
N GLU A 179 0.21 -6.28 26.37
CA GLU A 179 -0.95 -5.69 27.02
C GLU A 179 -0.60 -4.36 27.70
N LEU A 180 0.50 -4.30 28.44
CA LEU A 180 0.98 -3.06 29.07
C LEU A 180 1.21 -1.96 28.02
N LYS A 181 1.78 -2.28 26.86
CA LYS A 181 1.99 -1.32 25.77
C LYS A 181 0.72 -0.74 25.16
N LYS A 182 -0.41 -1.41 25.29
CA LYS A 182 -1.72 -0.84 24.86
C LYS A 182 -2.25 0.20 25.82
N HIS A 183 -1.92 0.08 27.10
CA HIS A 183 -2.49 0.89 28.18
C HIS A 183 -1.57 2.00 28.67
N PHE A 184 -0.25 1.85 28.53
CA PHE A 184 0.77 2.75 29.08
C PHE A 184 1.78 3.15 28.01
N SER A 185 2.16 4.44 28.01
CA SER A 185 3.24 4.97 27.17
C SER A 185 4.61 4.94 27.88
N ASN A 186 4.63 4.55 29.16
CA ASN A 186 5.82 4.44 29.95
C ASN A 186 6.80 3.41 29.38
N ARG A 187 8.11 3.64 29.54
CA ARG A 187 9.10 2.62 29.28
C ARG A 187 8.86 1.40 30.16
N LEU A 188 9.12 0.21 29.59
CA LEU A 188 8.95 -1.04 30.31
C LEU A 188 10.31 -1.62 30.70
N ALA A 189 10.38 -2.10 31.94
CA ALA A 189 11.50 -2.90 32.44
C ALA A 189 11.07 -4.34 32.68
N PHE A 190 11.97 -5.27 32.52
CA PHE A 190 11.77 -6.69 32.84
C PHE A 190 12.82 -7.17 33.83
N ALA A 191 12.36 -7.68 34.97
CA ALA A 191 13.20 -8.34 35.98
C ALA A 191 13.06 -9.87 35.82
N ASP A 192 14.13 -10.53 35.39
CA ASP A 192 14.15 -11.97 35.18
C ASP A 192 14.74 -12.69 36.40
N HIS A 193 14.01 -13.72 36.88
CA HIS A 193 14.38 -14.51 38.06
C HIS A 193 14.41 -16.01 37.78
N VAL A 194 14.50 -16.46 36.53
CA VAL A 194 14.69 -17.86 36.22
C VAL A 194 16.05 -18.36 36.71
N GLU A 195 16.21 -19.68 36.87
CA GLU A 195 17.46 -20.28 37.38
C GLU A 195 18.67 -19.87 36.54
N GLY A 196 19.62 -19.14 37.15
CA GLY A 196 20.76 -18.51 36.49
C GLY A 196 21.74 -19.49 35.80
N SER A 197 21.73 -20.79 36.19
CA SER A 197 22.55 -21.81 35.56
C SER A 197 22.00 -22.30 34.21
N THR A 198 20.73 -22.00 33.88
CA THR A 198 20.04 -22.50 32.70
C THR A 198 20.28 -21.64 31.45
N GLU A 199 19.92 -22.15 30.28
CA GLU A 199 19.95 -21.37 29.05
C GLU A 199 18.84 -20.30 29.01
N GLU A 200 17.71 -20.60 29.59
CA GLU A 200 16.56 -19.69 29.71
C GLU A 200 16.96 -18.36 30.35
N ALA A 201 17.82 -18.41 31.41
CA ALA A 201 18.33 -17.21 32.06
C ALA A 201 19.11 -16.26 31.15
N ARG A 202 19.63 -16.76 30.01
CA ARG A 202 20.37 -15.99 28.99
C ARG A 202 19.52 -15.57 27.82
N TRP A 203 18.36 -16.23 27.60
CA TRP A 203 17.48 -15.94 26.45
C TRP A 203 16.18 -15.25 26.82
N LEU A 204 15.60 -15.53 27.99
CA LEU A 204 14.32 -14.96 28.39
C LEU A 204 14.35 -13.41 28.43
N PRO A 205 15.40 -12.77 29.00
CA PRO A 205 15.55 -11.32 28.92
C PRO A 205 15.65 -10.80 27.47
N VAL A 206 16.30 -11.56 26.58
CA VAL A 206 16.42 -11.19 25.16
C VAL A 206 15.07 -11.29 24.46
N LEU A 207 14.25 -12.29 24.80
CA LEU A 207 12.87 -12.38 24.31
C LEU A 207 12.02 -11.21 24.81
N ALA A 208 12.14 -10.82 26.08
CA ALA A 208 11.46 -9.63 26.62
C ALA A 208 11.86 -8.36 25.84
N ALA A 209 13.15 -8.19 25.56
CA ALA A 209 13.67 -7.08 24.76
C ALA A 209 13.11 -7.10 23.33
N SER A 210 13.00 -8.26 22.70
CA SER A 210 12.42 -8.40 21.35
C SER A 210 10.93 -8.02 21.29
N LEU A 211 10.22 -8.17 22.40
CA LEU A 211 8.84 -7.73 22.57
C LEU A 211 8.73 -6.23 22.88
N GLY A 212 9.87 -5.55 23.01
CA GLY A 212 9.97 -4.11 23.15
C GLY A 212 10.00 -3.62 24.60
N VAL A 213 10.62 -4.39 25.48
CA VAL A 213 11.08 -3.94 26.79
C VAL A 213 12.34 -3.08 26.59
N ASP A 214 12.43 -1.98 27.32
CA ASP A 214 13.51 -0.98 27.19
C ASP A 214 14.66 -1.21 28.16
N ILE A 215 14.36 -1.83 29.31
CA ILE A 215 15.28 -2.04 30.43
C ILE A 215 15.21 -3.48 30.89
N ILE A 216 16.37 -4.12 31.03
CA ILE A 216 16.47 -5.46 31.63
C ILE A 216 17.20 -5.38 32.96
N GLU A 217 16.62 -5.96 33.99
CA GLU A 217 17.24 -6.14 35.30
C GLU A 217 17.61 -7.61 35.49
N LYS A 218 18.88 -7.86 35.82
CA LYS A 218 19.37 -9.25 35.98
C LYS A 218 20.28 -9.38 37.19
N HIS A 219 19.98 -10.38 38.03
CA HIS A 219 20.76 -10.70 39.19
C HIS A 219 22.14 -11.26 38.82
N VAL A 220 23.15 -10.91 39.59
CA VAL A 220 24.52 -11.37 39.40
C VAL A 220 25.13 -11.94 40.68
N MET A 221 26.11 -12.86 40.51
CA MET A 221 26.89 -13.41 41.59
C MET A 221 28.33 -13.66 41.16
N LEU A 222 29.24 -13.82 42.11
CA LEU A 222 30.60 -14.34 41.84
C LEU A 222 30.57 -15.85 41.67
N ALA A 223 31.30 -16.38 40.68
CA ALA A 223 31.29 -17.81 40.34
C ALA A 223 31.94 -18.68 41.41
N ASP A 224 32.97 -18.17 42.07
CA ASP A 224 33.80 -18.87 43.04
C ASP A 224 33.22 -18.89 44.46
N ARG A 225 32.24 -18.02 44.75
CA ARG A 225 31.67 -17.81 46.09
C ARG A 225 30.15 -17.87 46.07
N LYS A 226 29.60 -19.12 46.13
CA LYS A 226 28.15 -19.31 46.25
C LYS A 226 27.62 -18.85 47.60
N THR A 227 26.52 -18.16 47.59
CA THR A 227 25.79 -17.71 48.79
C THR A 227 24.49 -18.50 48.94
N THR A 228 23.71 -18.21 49.96
CA THR A 228 22.44 -18.89 50.25
C THR A 228 21.22 -18.08 49.86
N ILE A 229 21.42 -16.84 49.43
CA ILE A 229 20.32 -15.88 49.11
C ILE A 229 20.49 -15.36 47.69
N ASP A 230 19.41 -15.33 46.95
CA ASP A 230 19.26 -14.79 45.57
C ASP A 230 20.18 -15.44 44.50
N TYR A 231 21.05 -16.40 44.87
CA TYR A 231 22.02 -17.00 43.96
C TYR A 231 21.37 -17.85 42.85
N PHE A 232 20.21 -18.46 43.13
CA PHE A 232 19.53 -19.33 42.16
C PHE A 232 19.20 -18.59 40.85
N SER A 233 18.78 -17.35 40.96
CA SER A 233 18.40 -16.53 39.78
C SER A 233 19.54 -15.65 39.26
N SER A 234 20.75 -15.81 39.83
CA SER A 234 21.90 -14.96 39.53
C SER A 234 22.80 -15.55 38.46
N LEU A 235 23.26 -14.70 37.54
CA LEU A 235 24.26 -15.04 36.54
C LEU A 235 25.68 -14.85 37.09
N THR A 236 26.55 -15.82 36.79
CA THR A 236 28.00 -15.63 36.95
C THR A 236 28.51 -14.58 35.94
N PRO A 237 29.70 -13.99 36.12
CA PRO A 237 30.27 -13.05 35.14
C PRO A 237 30.35 -13.64 33.73
N GLU A 238 30.69 -14.93 33.59
CA GLU A 238 30.72 -15.62 32.29
C GLU A 238 29.31 -15.75 31.65
N SER A 239 28.34 -16.20 32.43
CA SER A 239 26.95 -16.33 31.99
C SER A 239 26.35 -14.97 31.64
N TYR A 240 26.68 -13.92 32.40
CA TYR A 240 26.27 -12.54 32.12
C TYR A 240 26.88 -12.04 30.80
N LYS A 241 28.15 -12.30 30.56
CA LYS A 241 28.80 -11.99 29.28
C LYS A 241 28.13 -12.69 28.10
N SER A 242 27.73 -13.96 28.28
CA SER A 242 26.97 -14.71 27.25
C SER A 242 25.59 -14.10 27.00
N TYR A 243 24.86 -13.74 28.06
CA TYR A 243 23.58 -13.01 27.95
C TYR A 243 23.72 -11.68 27.17
N ILE A 244 24.72 -10.86 27.50
CA ILE A 244 24.99 -9.61 26.78
C ILE A 244 25.33 -9.86 25.31
N GLY A 245 26.04 -10.96 25.01
CA GLY A 245 26.29 -11.40 23.63
C GLY A 245 25.01 -11.69 22.85
N ASN A 246 24.06 -12.39 23.47
CA ASN A 246 22.75 -12.67 22.89
C ASN A 246 21.93 -11.38 22.67
N LEU A 247 21.96 -10.46 23.64
CA LEU A 247 21.27 -9.18 23.56
C LEU A 247 21.83 -8.30 22.40
N ARG A 248 23.15 -8.24 22.25
CA ARG A 248 23.81 -7.57 21.13
C ARG A 248 23.42 -8.18 19.78
N MET A 249 23.27 -9.49 19.70
CA MET A 249 22.78 -10.16 18.49
C MET A 249 21.38 -9.69 18.14
N LEU A 250 20.47 -9.61 19.12
CA LEU A 250 19.13 -9.05 18.90
C LEU A 250 19.21 -7.61 18.37
N GLU A 251 20.00 -6.75 19.00
CA GLU A 251 20.15 -5.36 18.59
C GLU A 251 20.64 -5.23 17.15
N LEU A 252 21.62 -6.05 16.74
CA LEU A 252 22.09 -6.10 15.36
C LEU A 252 20.97 -6.49 14.38
N CYS A 253 20.12 -7.44 14.75
CA CYS A 253 18.98 -7.83 13.92
C CYS A 253 17.92 -6.75 13.81
N MET A 254 17.66 -6.01 14.90
CA MET A 254 16.60 -5.00 14.98
C MET A 254 17.01 -3.64 14.39
N THR A 255 18.29 -3.37 14.20
CA THR A 255 18.81 -2.09 13.67
C THR A 255 19.04 -2.11 12.16
N GLN A 256 18.78 -3.21 11.48
CA GLN A 256 18.92 -3.31 10.03
C GLN A 256 17.85 -2.47 9.32
N PRO A 257 18.16 -1.90 8.14
CA PRO A 257 17.14 -1.25 7.31
C PRO A 257 16.09 -2.29 6.87
N PHE A 258 14.88 -1.83 6.56
CA PHE A 258 13.77 -2.69 6.12
C PHE A 258 14.15 -3.62 4.95
N ILE A 259 14.99 -3.13 4.03
CA ILE A 259 15.63 -3.93 2.97
C ILE A 259 17.13 -3.73 3.08
N ASN A 260 17.89 -4.80 3.31
CA ASN A 260 19.35 -4.72 3.27
C ASN A 260 19.91 -4.95 1.85
N GLN A 261 21.13 -4.52 1.61
CA GLN A 261 21.74 -4.57 0.27
C GLN A 261 21.87 -6.01 -0.27
N ARG A 262 22.20 -6.99 0.58
CA ARG A 262 22.33 -8.39 0.14
C ARG A 262 21.00 -8.98 -0.30
N GLU A 263 19.92 -8.61 0.37
CA GLU A 263 18.55 -9.01 0.04
C GLU A 263 18.12 -8.41 -1.31
N ALA A 264 18.40 -7.12 -1.54
CA ALA A 264 18.16 -6.45 -2.80
C ALA A 264 18.98 -7.08 -3.95
N ASP A 265 20.25 -7.38 -3.72
CA ASP A 265 21.13 -8.00 -4.71
C ASP A 265 20.70 -9.44 -5.04
N TYR A 266 20.28 -10.20 -4.03
CA TYR A 266 19.72 -11.53 -4.24
C TYR A 266 18.46 -11.49 -5.10
N LEU A 267 17.51 -10.61 -4.76
CA LEU A 267 16.29 -10.44 -5.56
C LEU A 267 16.63 -10.10 -7.01
N LYS A 268 17.52 -9.13 -7.22
CA LYS A 268 17.96 -8.70 -8.55
C LYS A 268 18.57 -9.84 -9.37
N SER A 269 19.33 -10.73 -8.74
CA SER A 269 19.98 -11.87 -9.41
C SER A 269 19.05 -13.06 -9.63
N SER A 270 17.99 -13.19 -8.83
CA SER A 270 17.08 -14.35 -8.84
C SER A 270 15.72 -14.07 -9.48
N LEU A 271 15.42 -12.82 -9.80
CA LEU A 271 14.15 -12.42 -10.39
C LEU A 271 13.95 -13.07 -11.78
N GLN A 272 12.74 -13.56 -12.02
CA GLN A 272 12.35 -13.98 -13.37
C GLN A 272 12.01 -12.75 -14.21
N ILE A 273 12.74 -12.58 -15.30
CA ILE A 273 12.54 -11.48 -16.25
C ILE A 273 11.62 -11.96 -17.39
N PRO A 274 10.70 -11.10 -17.86
CA PRO A 274 9.86 -11.43 -18.99
C PRO A 274 10.63 -11.43 -20.31
N PHE A 275 10.38 -12.47 -21.12
CA PHE A 275 10.85 -12.64 -22.49
C PHE A 275 9.67 -12.66 -23.44
N LEU A 276 9.88 -12.20 -24.67
CA LEU A 276 8.87 -12.34 -25.70
C LEU A 276 8.74 -13.82 -26.11
N ALA A 277 7.53 -14.35 -26.02
CA ALA A 277 7.19 -15.69 -26.50
C ALA A 277 7.24 -15.79 -28.04
N LYS A 278 7.12 -14.66 -28.74
CA LYS A 278 7.20 -14.51 -30.19
C LYS A 278 7.69 -13.11 -30.57
N ALA A 279 8.25 -12.95 -31.75
CA ALA A 279 8.64 -11.66 -32.28
C ALA A 279 7.45 -10.69 -32.37
N LYS A 280 7.69 -9.41 -32.13
CA LYS A 280 6.72 -8.33 -32.31
C LYS A 280 7.27 -7.27 -33.25
N ASN A 281 6.41 -6.75 -34.14
CA ASN A 281 6.77 -5.65 -35.03
C ASN A 281 6.39 -4.29 -34.45
N ALA A 282 6.96 -3.24 -34.99
CA ALA A 282 6.54 -1.88 -34.66
C ALA A 282 5.05 -1.67 -34.96
N GLY A 283 4.35 -0.99 -34.07
CA GLY A 283 2.91 -0.75 -34.13
C GLY A 283 2.05 -1.84 -33.48
N GLU A 284 2.64 -2.98 -33.06
CA GLU A 284 1.88 -4.01 -32.35
C GLU A 284 1.74 -3.68 -30.86
N LEU A 285 0.57 -4.02 -30.31
CA LEU A 285 0.32 -3.98 -28.88
C LEU A 285 0.91 -5.22 -28.19
N LEU A 286 1.18 -5.11 -26.89
CA LEU A 286 1.73 -6.18 -26.05
C LEU A 286 0.72 -6.65 -25.02
N SER A 287 0.43 -7.95 -25.00
CA SER A 287 -0.29 -8.61 -23.91
C SER A 287 0.70 -9.29 -22.97
N ILE A 288 0.71 -8.88 -21.70
CA ILE A 288 1.57 -9.53 -20.69
C ILE A 288 1.23 -11.03 -20.59
N LYS A 289 -0.06 -11.37 -20.70
CA LYS A 289 -0.54 -12.74 -20.54
C LYS A 289 -0.18 -13.66 -21.71
N ASP A 290 -0.27 -13.13 -22.95
CA ASP A 290 -0.23 -13.96 -24.15
C ASP A 290 1.11 -13.87 -24.89
N ASP A 291 1.88 -12.80 -24.65
CA ASP A 291 3.10 -12.52 -25.41
C ASP A 291 4.39 -12.69 -24.59
N LEU A 292 4.30 -12.96 -23.26
CA LEU A 292 5.47 -13.05 -22.39
C LEU A 292 5.62 -14.43 -21.76
N GLU A 293 6.87 -14.91 -21.69
CA GLU A 293 7.35 -15.99 -20.86
C GLU A 293 8.28 -15.46 -19.76
N PHE A 294 8.44 -16.20 -18.67
CA PHE A 294 9.20 -15.77 -17.50
C PHE A 294 10.33 -16.75 -17.18
N LYS A 295 11.59 -16.29 -17.23
CA LYS A 295 12.77 -17.11 -16.96
C LYS A 295 13.82 -16.31 -16.20
N ARG A 296 14.66 -16.96 -15.41
CA ARG A 296 15.87 -16.33 -14.86
C ARG A 296 16.90 -16.12 -15.95
N THR A 297 17.55 -14.98 -15.94
CA THR A 297 18.59 -14.61 -16.90
C THR A 297 19.57 -13.62 -16.31
N SER A 298 20.78 -13.56 -16.85
CA SER A 298 21.75 -12.49 -16.59
C SER A 298 21.56 -11.28 -17.55
N GLN A 299 20.66 -11.38 -18.54
CA GLN A 299 20.38 -10.28 -19.44
C GLN A 299 19.54 -9.19 -18.73
N ALA A 300 19.87 -7.93 -18.97
CA ALA A 300 19.05 -6.83 -18.49
C ALA A 300 17.73 -6.76 -19.27
N GLY A 301 16.60 -6.59 -18.55
CA GLY A 301 15.27 -6.43 -19.10
C GLY A 301 14.37 -5.63 -18.18
N LEU A 302 13.22 -5.19 -18.69
CA LEU A 302 12.20 -4.54 -17.88
C LEU A 302 11.47 -5.58 -17.03
N GLU A 303 11.21 -5.25 -15.79
CA GLU A 303 10.34 -6.02 -14.90
C GLU A 303 8.87 -5.79 -15.25
N VAL A 304 8.01 -6.74 -14.90
CA VAL A 304 6.56 -6.68 -15.18
C VAL A 304 5.88 -5.39 -14.69
N PRO A 305 6.15 -4.85 -13.49
CA PRO A 305 5.54 -3.59 -13.06
C PRO A 305 5.83 -2.43 -14.00
N LYS A 306 7.04 -2.39 -14.56
CA LYS A 306 7.44 -1.35 -15.52
C LYS A 306 6.76 -1.53 -16.87
N ILE A 307 6.69 -2.77 -17.37
CA ILE A 307 5.96 -3.11 -18.62
C ILE A 307 4.48 -2.76 -18.45
N LYS A 308 3.88 -3.17 -17.33
CA LYS A 308 2.49 -2.83 -17.01
C LYS A 308 2.25 -1.33 -16.99
N SER A 309 3.14 -0.57 -16.35
CA SER A 309 3.05 0.90 -16.34
C SER A 309 3.12 1.50 -17.74
N LEU A 310 3.94 0.94 -18.66
CA LEU A 310 4.00 1.39 -20.05
C LEU A 310 2.67 1.09 -20.78
N ILE A 311 2.11 -0.09 -20.61
CA ILE A 311 0.81 -0.48 -21.21
C ILE A 311 -0.33 0.40 -20.65
N ASP A 312 -0.39 0.59 -19.34
CA ASP A 312 -1.40 1.43 -18.68
C ASP A 312 -1.29 2.91 -19.11
N ASN A 313 -0.12 3.34 -19.60
CA ASN A 313 0.10 4.65 -20.20
C ASN A 313 0.07 4.64 -21.74
N PHE A 314 -0.59 3.65 -22.32
CA PHE A 314 -0.86 3.53 -23.75
C PHE A 314 0.40 3.50 -24.63
N HIS A 315 1.42 2.74 -24.21
CA HIS A 315 2.58 2.45 -25.03
C HIS A 315 2.39 1.14 -25.80
N LEU A 316 2.97 1.10 -26.99
CA LEU A 316 3.02 -0.06 -27.86
C LEU A 316 4.46 -0.34 -28.31
N ILE A 317 4.68 -1.43 -29.02
CA ILE A 317 6.00 -1.75 -29.57
C ILE A 317 6.34 -0.72 -30.66
N GLY A 318 7.37 0.07 -30.40
CA GLY A 318 7.88 1.09 -31.33
C GLY A 318 9.03 0.60 -32.21
N THR A 319 9.79 -0.39 -31.74
CA THR A 319 10.92 -0.99 -32.45
C THR A 319 10.73 -2.49 -32.54
N PRO A 320 10.92 -3.12 -33.71
CA PRO A 320 10.78 -4.57 -33.87
C PRO A 320 11.65 -5.34 -32.87
N THR A 321 11.11 -6.43 -32.37
CA THR A 321 11.72 -7.30 -31.36
C THR A 321 11.75 -8.74 -31.86
N LYS A 322 12.55 -9.60 -31.21
CA LYS A 322 12.70 -11.02 -31.57
C LYS A 322 12.08 -11.93 -30.48
N GLU A 323 11.71 -13.13 -30.91
CA GLU A 323 11.38 -14.21 -29.97
C GLU A 323 12.55 -14.46 -29.00
N GLY A 324 12.25 -14.69 -27.71
CA GLY A 324 13.24 -14.91 -26.67
C GLY A 324 14.02 -13.65 -26.25
N GLU A 325 13.66 -12.45 -26.74
CA GLU A 325 14.31 -11.20 -26.38
C GLU A 325 13.70 -10.63 -25.09
N THR A 326 14.54 -10.06 -24.21
CA THR A 326 14.09 -9.28 -23.06
C THR A 326 13.64 -7.90 -23.49
N LEU A 327 12.52 -7.44 -22.94
CA LEU A 327 12.00 -6.10 -23.24
C LEU A 327 12.83 -5.01 -22.57
N LYS A 328 13.04 -3.91 -23.29
CA LYS A 328 13.75 -2.70 -22.83
C LYS A 328 12.90 -1.47 -23.12
N ALA A 329 13.13 -0.38 -22.40
CA ALA A 329 12.33 0.85 -22.54
C ALA A 329 12.29 1.39 -23.98
N PHE A 330 13.37 1.29 -24.74
CA PHE A 330 13.44 1.77 -26.12
C PHE A 330 12.61 0.93 -27.12
N HIS A 331 12.17 -0.27 -26.73
CA HIS A 331 11.24 -1.05 -27.55
C HIS A 331 9.84 -0.46 -27.58
N PHE A 332 9.52 0.42 -26.63
CA PHE A 332 8.20 1.01 -26.50
C PHE A 332 8.15 2.45 -27.00
N LYS A 333 7.05 2.83 -27.59
CA LYS A 333 6.69 4.22 -27.84
C LYS A 333 5.26 4.50 -27.36
N LYS A 334 4.98 5.74 -26.98
CA LYS A 334 3.61 6.17 -26.67
C LYS A 334 2.78 6.14 -27.96
N ALA A 335 1.59 5.57 -27.91
CA ALA A 335 0.69 5.48 -29.05
C ALA A 335 0.17 6.87 -29.45
N ASN A 336 0.13 7.11 -30.74
CA ASN A 336 -0.57 8.24 -31.34
C ASN A 336 -2.00 7.78 -31.68
N ILE A 337 -3.00 8.25 -30.90
CA ILE A 337 -4.39 7.79 -30.95
C ILE A 337 -5.26 8.86 -31.62
N GLY A 338 -5.94 8.51 -32.71
CA GLY A 338 -6.85 9.41 -33.41
C GLY A 338 -8.31 9.00 -33.30
N ALA A 339 -9.20 9.93 -32.95
CA ALA A 339 -10.64 9.74 -33.05
C ALA A 339 -11.11 10.19 -34.43
N ILE A 340 -11.71 9.30 -35.20
CA ILE A 340 -12.22 9.59 -36.53
C ILE A 340 -13.73 9.44 -36.55
N ILE A 341 -14.43 10.56 -36.74
CA ILE A 341 -15.89 10.66 -36.82
C ILE A 341 -16.27 10.58 -38.31
N ALA A 342 -16.75 9.41 -38.74
CA ALA A 342 -17.26 9.24 -40.10
C ALA A 342 -18.67 9.81 -40.21
N CYS A 343 -18.88 10.75 -41.12
CA CYS A 343 -20.16 11.43 -41.31
C CYS A 343 -20.45 11.72 -42.78
N ARG A 344 -21.71 11.52 -43.20
CA ARG A 344 -22.24 11.91 -44.53
C ARG A 344 -23.57 12.63 -44.36
N LEU A 345 -23.91 13.54 -45.30
CA LEU A 345 -25.23 14.20 -45.32
C LEU A 345 -26.31 13.35 -45.99
N LYS A 346 -25.91 12.40 -46.88
CA LYS A 346 -26.84 11.49 -47.52
C LYS A 346 -27.43 10.51 -46.54
N SER A 347 -28.74 10.59 -46.33
CA SER A 347 -29.49 9.65 -45.52
C SER A 347 -30.87 9.45 -46.08
N SER A 348 -31.31 8.20 -46.22
CA SER A 348 -32.62 7.83 -46.81
C SER A 348 -33.76 7.92 -45.79
N ARG A 349 -33.49 7.65 -44.52
CA ARG A 349 -34.51 7.59 -43.46
C ARG A 349 -34.78 8.96 -42.83
N LEU A 350 -33.75 9.76 -42.57
CA LEU A 350 -33.83 11.09 -42.06
C LEU A 350 -32.83 11.99 -42.84
N PRO A 351 -33.29 12.71 -43.87
CA PRO A 351 -32.40 13.53 -44.70
C PRO A 351 -31.61 14.56 -43.89
N LYS A 352 -30.31 14.70 -44.20
CA LYS A 352 -29.38 15.62 -43.53
C LYS A 352 -29.34 15.47 -42.00
N LYS A 353 -29.60 14.31 -41.44
CA LYS A 353 -29.66 14.06 -39.99
C LYS A 353 -28.47 14.58 -39.20
N ALA A 354 -27.28 14.59 -39.77
CA ALA A 354 -26.08 15.10 -39.12
C ALA A 354 -26.14 16.61 -38.77
N THR A 355 -26.84 17.39 -39.57
CA THR A 355 -26.94 18.85 -39.40
C THR A 355 -28.25 19.29 -38.73
N ILE A 356 -29.11 18.35 -38.35
CA ILE A 356 -30.34 18.65 -37.59
C ILE A 356 -29.97 19.02 -36.15
N LYS A 357 -30.53 20.12 -35.64
CA LYS A 357 -30.37 20.49 -34.23
C LYS A 357 -31.15 19.54 -33.33
N ILE A 358 -30.46 19.01 -32.30
CA ILE A 358 -31.07 18.15 -31.30
C ILE A 358 -31.33 18.86 -29.97
N GLY A 359 -30.82 20.02 -29.77
CA GLY A 359 -31.10 20.97 -28.68
C GLY A 359 -31.26 22.38 -29.18
N SER A 360 -31.16 23.37 -28.33
CA SER A 360 -31.32 24.78 -28.69
C SER A 360 -30.20 25.30 -29.59
N HIS A 361 -28.99 24.76 -29.52
CA HIS A 361 -27.79 25.34 -30.12
C HIS A 361 -27.08 24.42 -31.12
N LEU A 362 -26.84 23.16 -30.81
CA LEU A 362 -25.95 22.26 -31.55
C LEU A 362 -26.71 21.28 -32.45
N SER A 363 -26.14 20.98 -33.59
CA SER A 363 -26.57 19.88 -34.45
C SER A 363 -26.10 18.52 -33.93
N SER A 364 -26.64 17.44 -34.48
CA SER A 364 -26.28 16.06 -34.08
C SER A 364 -24.76 15.79 -34.20
N VAL A 365 -24.14 16.18 -35.31
CA VAL A 365 -22.70 15.98 -35.50
C VAL A 365 -21.86 16.86 -34.55
N GLU A 366 -22.30 18.08 -34.26
CA GLU A 366 -21.61 18.93 -33.29
C GLU A 366 -21.69 18.38 -31.88
N HIS A 367 -22.82 17.78 -31.46
CA HIS A 367 -22.93 17.04 -30.21
C HIS A 367 -21.98 15.83 -30.16
N CYS A 368 -21.92 15.06 -31.26
CA CYS A 368 -20.99 13.94 -31.39
C CYS A 368 -19.52 14.40 -31.22
N ILE A 369 -19.13 15.48 -31.89
CA ILE A 369 -17.78 16.06 -31.79
C ILE A 369 -17.51 16.57 -30.36
N LYS A 370 -18.43 17.36 -29.78
CA LYS A 370 -18.33 17.89 -28.41
C LYS A 370 -18.08 16.75 -27.40
N ASN A 371 -18.78 15.64 -27.52
CA ASN A 371 -18.62 14.49 -26.64
C ASN A 371 -17.31 13.71 -26.93
N THR A 372 -16.90 13.60 -28.20
CA THR A 372 -15.60 13.03 -28.58
C THR A 372 -14.42 13.84 -28.05
N LEU A 373 -14.52 15.16 -28.01
CA LEU A 373 -13.46 16.04 -27.45
C LEU A 373 -13.27 15.88 -25.94
N LYS A 374 -14.17 15.19 -25.22
CA LYS A 374 -14.01 14.79 -23.81
C LYS A 374 -13.19 13.51 -23.63
N PHE A 375 -12.77 12.87 -24.72
CA PHE A 375 -12.00 11.63 -24.65
C PHE A 375 -10.56 11.92 -24.27
N ASP A 376 -10.11 11.33 -23.18
CA ASP A 376 -8.71 11.43 -22.75
C ASP A 376 -7.77 10.68 -23.70
N HIS A 377 -6.53 11.13 -23.78
CA HIS A 377 -5.46 10.49 -24.57
C HIS A 377 -5.64 10.49 -26.09
N ILE A 378 -6.60 11.20 -26.62
CA ILE A 378 -6.76 11.42 -28.06
C ILE A 378 -5.81 12.53 -28.51
N SER A 379 -4.95 12.24 -29.48
CA SER A 379 -4.00 13.19 -30.05
C SER A 379 -4.67 14.07 -31.15
N HIS A 380 -5.61 13.50 -31.88
CA HIS A 380 -6.28 14.14 -33.02
C HIS A 380 -7.74 13.73 -33.09
N THR A 381 -8.64 14.70 -33.26
CA THR A 381 -10.04 14.47 -33.58
C THR A 381 -10.30 14.92 -35.01
N VAL A 382 -10.86 14.02 -35.83
CA VAL A 382 -11.08 14.23 -37.25
C VAL A 382 -12.55 14.04 -37.62
N LEU A 383 -13.16 15.01 -38.26
CA LEU A 383 -14.43 14.85 -38.95
C LEU A 383 -14.16 14.42 -40.40
N ALA A 384 -14.45 13.15 -40.69
CA ALA A 384 -14.15 12.53 -41.97
C ALA A 384 -15.42 12.34 -42.81
N THR A 385 -15.45 12.94 -44.00
CA THR A 385 -16.57 12.83 -44.93
C THR A 385 -16.14 12.40 -46.34
N SER A 386 -17.09 12.30 -47.26
CA SER A 386 -16.79 11.95 -48.64
C SER A 386 -16.32 13.16 -49.46
N THR A 387 -15.78 12.86 -50.64
CA THR A 387 -15.43 13.87 -51.65
C THR A 387 -16.66 14.44 -52.41
N GLU A 388 -17.83 13.84 -52.22
CA GLU A 388 -19.08 14.33 -52.86
C GLU A 388 -19.38 15.79 -52.47
N GLU A 389 -19.92 16.56 -53.41
CA GLU A 389 -20.22 17.99 -53.19
C GLU A 389 -21.30 18.19 -52.11
N GLU A 390 -22.27 17.26 -52.03
CA GLU A 390 -23.35 17.33 -51.04
C GLU A 390 -22.83 17.26 -49.59
N ASP A 391 -21.65 16.68 -49.34
CA ASP A 391 -21.04 16.55 -48.04
C ASP A 391 -20.13 17.76 -47.66
N ALA A 392 -19.83 18.64 -48.61
CA ALA A 392 -18.94 19.78 -48.39
C ALA A 392 -19.37 20.71 -47.22
N PRO A 393 -20.68 20.93 -46.99
CA PRO A 393 -21.15 21.79 -45.89
C PRO A 393 -20.78 21.26 -44.48
N LEU A 394 -20.45 19.98 -44.32
CA LEU A 394 -20.02 19.42 -43.02
C LEU A 394 -18.78 20.12 -42.45
N LYS A 395 -18.01 20.82 -43.29
CA LYS A 395 -16.87 21.63 -42.83
C LYS A 395 -17.28 22.69 -41.81
N ASP A 396 -18.47 23.28 -41.99
CA ASP A 396 -18.98 24.35 -41.13
C ASP A 396 -19.49 23.85 -39.77
N TYR A 397 -19.55 22.51 -39.60
CA TYR A 397 -20.01 21.83 -38.40
C TYR A 397 -18.87 21.19 -37.58
N CYS A 398 -17.61 21.60 -37.76
CA CYS A 398 -16.47 21.06 -37.01
C CYS A 398 -16.45 21.42 -35.53
N TYR A 399 -17.36 22.25 -35.05
CA TYR A 399 -17.54 22.65 -33.64
C TYR A 399 -16.36 23.42 -33.03
N SER A 400 -15.12 23.04 -33.35
CA SER A 400 -13.88 23.61 -32.77
C SER A 400 -12.76 23.63 -33.81
N ASP A 401 -11.89 24.63 -33.74
CA ASP A 401 -10.66 24.70 -34.59
C ASP A 401 -9.67 23.57 -34.32
N SER A 402 -9.79 22.85 -33.21
CA SER A 402 -8.99 21.69 -32.92
C SER A 402 -9.40 20.43 -33.71
N VAL A 403 -10.56 20.46 -34.38
CA VAL A 403 -11.07 19.34 -35.16
C VAL A 403 -10.61 19.46 -36.61
N ILE A 404 -9.95 18.42 -37.08
CA ILE A 404 -9.43 18.33 -38.45
C ILE A 404 -10.57 17.92 -39.38
N PHE A 405 -10.89 18.71 -40.40
CA PHE A 405 -11.79 18.30 -41.47
C PHE A 405 -11.04 17.52 -42.55
N HIS A 406 -11.57 16.36 -42.96
CA HIS A 406 -11.00 15.53 -44.00
C HIS A 406 -12.06 15.05 -44.98
N LYS A 407 -11.75 15.10 -46.29
CA LYS A 407 -12.55 14.51 -47.37
C LYS A 407 -11.79 13.36 -48.01
N GLY A 408 -12.45 12.22 -48.22
CA GLY A 408 -11.84 11.05 -48.81
C GLY A 408 -12.80 10.22 -49.65
N ASP A 409 -12.43 8.99 -50.01
CA ASP A 409 -13.19 8.11 -50.89
C ASP A 409 -14.65 7.98 -50.44
N PRO A 410 -15.65 8.19 -51.33
CA PRO A 410 -17.06 8.12 -51.00
C PRO A 410 -17.57 6.70 -50.69
N ILE A 411 -16.90 5.65 -51.19
CA ILE A 411 -17.32 4.25 -51.08
C ILE A 411 -16.40 3.49 -50.14
N ASP A 412 -15.09 3.56 -50.37
CA ASP A 412 -14.08 2.90 -49.52
C ASP A 412 -13.79 3.74 -48.26
N VAL A 413 -14.56 3.48 -47.21
CA VAL A 413 -14.39 4.17 -45.91
C VAL A 413 -13.07 3.78 -45.24
N ILE A 414 -12.59 2.53 -45.46
CA ILE A 414 -11.27 2.12 -44.91
C ILE A 414 -10.16 2.93 -45.57
N ASP A 415 -10.23 3.17 -46.90
CA ASP A 415 -9.25 4.00 -47.59
C ASP A 415 -9.25 5.46 -47.09
N ARG A 416 -10.43 6.01 -46.83
CA ARG A 416 -10.57 7.32 -46.22
C ARG A 416 -9.86 7.38 -44.84
N TYR A 417 -9.99 6.34 -44.01
CA TYR A 417 -9.30 6.22 -42.73
C TYR A 417 -7.78 6.08 -42.93
N MET A 418 -7.34 5.25 -43.91
CA MET A 418 -5.91 5.06 -44.16
C MET A 418 -5.22 6.36 -44.57
N THR A 419 -5.87 7.20 -45.40
CA THR A 419 -5.34 8.52 -45.77
C THR A 419 -5.14 9.43 -44.52
N ILE A 420 -6.08 9.40 -43.56
CA ILE A 420 -5.96 10.14 -42.29
C ILE A 420 -4.83 9.56 -41.43
N ILE A 421 -4.79 8.24 -41.31
CA ILE A 421 -3.78 7.49 -40.55
C ILE A 421 -2.37 7.85 -40.99
N ASP A 422 -2.12 7.79 -42.31
CA ASP A 422 -0.79 8.08 -42.87
C ASP A 422 -0.42 9.55 -42.73
N ARG A 423 -1.36 10.47 -42.94
CA ARG A 423 -1.14 11.91 -42.77
C ARG A 423 -0.81 12.30 -41.34
N LEU A 424 -1.46 11.69 -40.36
CA LEU A 424 -1.33 12.01 -38.94
C LEU A 424 -0.41 11.04 -38.20
N ASN A 425 0.12 10.02 -38.89
CA ASN A 425 0.96 8.95 -38.31
C ASN A 425 0.33 8.30 -37.08
N LEU A 426 -0.92 7.88 -37.22
CA LEU A 426 -1.67 7.25 -36.12
C LEU A 426 -1.20 5.81 -35.90
N ASP A 427 -1.30 5.36 -34.67
CA ASP A 427 -1.06 3.97 -34.25
C ASP A 427 -2.35 3.22 -33.90
N VAL A 428 -3.32 3.95 -33.35
CA VAL A 428 -4.62 3.42 -32.94
C VAL A 428 -5.72 4.39 -33.39
N VAL A 429 -6.80 3.84 -33.90
CA VAL A 429 -7.97 4.60 -34.34
C VAL A 429 -9.17 4.29 -33.47
N VAL A 430 -9.85 5.33 -33.03
CA VAL A 430 -11.17 5.28 -32.41
C VAL A 430 -12.20 5.65 -33.46
N ARG A 431 -12.99 4.67 -33.91
CA ARG A 431 -14.05 4.86 -34.89
C ARG A 431 -15.32 5.31 -34.21
N ILE A 432 -15.88 6.40 -34.74
CA ILE A 432 -17.15 6.98 -34.30
C ILE A 432 -17.97 7.26 -35.56
N THR A 433 -19.29 7.10 -35.50
CA THR A 433 -20.20 7.52 -36.57
C THR A 433 -20.93 8.80 -36.16
N GLY A 434 -21.03 9.76 -37.09
CA GLY A 434 -21.51 11.11 -36.81
C GLY A 434 -23.00 11.22 -36.47
N ASP A 435 -23.72 10.12 -36.50
CA ASP A 435 -25.10 9.95 -36.05
C ASP A 435 -25.24 9.51 -34.61
N ASN A 436 -24.12 9.47 -33.84
CA ASN A 436 -24.07 9.09 -32.43
C ASN A 436 -23.78 10.32 -31.55
N PRO A 437 -24.76 11.23 -31.34
CA PRO A 437 -24.54 12.46 -30.58
C PRO A 437 -24.13 12.20 -29.12
N TYR A 438 -24.52 11.08 -28.53
CA TYR A 438 -24.27 10.72 -27.12
C TYR A 438 -23.16 9.68 -26.95
N VAL A 439 -22.16 9.69 -27.86
CA VAL A 439 -20.97 8.85 -27.68
C VAL A 439 -20.33 9.08 -26.31
N SER A 440 -20.01 7.98 -25.60
CA SER A 440 -19.67 8.00 -24.18
C SER A 440 -18.17 8.04 -23.93
N SER A 441 -17.68 9.07 -23.23
CA SER A 441 -16.30 9.10 -22.74
C SER A 441 -16.01 8.05 -21.65
N GLU A 442 -17.03 7.67 -20.87
CA GLU A 442 -16.93 6.64 -19.82
C GLU A 442 -16.71 5.25 -20.44
N ILE A 443 -17.52 4.89 -21.45
CA ILE A 443 -17.36 3.65 -22.20
C ILE A 443 -16.05 3.64 -22.97
N PHE A 444 -15.70 4.74 -23.64
CA PHE A 444 -14.44 4.88 -24.35
C PHE A 444 -13.23 4.58 -23.44
N SER A 445 -13.17 5.15 -22.25
CA SER A 445 -12.06 4.94 -21.29
C SER A 445 -11.92 3.47 -20.90
N ILE A 446 -13.02 2.75 -20.68
CA ILE A 446 -13.04 1.32 -20.37
C ILE A 446 -12.49 0.53 -21.56
N LEU A 447 -12.98 0.84 -22.78
CA LEU A 447 -12.56 0.14 -23.99
C LEU A 447 -11.09 0.38 -24.32
N LEU A 448 -10.60 1.62 -24.20
CA LEU A 448 -9.21 1.98 -24.48
C LEU A 448 -8.24 1.23 -23.54
N ASN A 449 -8.53 1.26 -22.23
CA ASN A 449 -7.74 0.53 -21.24
C ASN A 449 -7.73 -0.98 -21.54
N SER A 450 -8.87 -1.56 -21.90
CA SER A 450 -8.97 -2.98 -22.24
C SER A 450 -8.21 -3.31 -23.52
N HIS A 451 -8.27 -2.44 -24.54
CA HIS A 451 -7.58 -2.59 -25.82
C HIS A 451 -6.07 -2.77 -25.63
N PHE A 452 -5.44 -1.85 -24.88
CA PHE A 452 -4.01 -1.91 -24.60
C PHE A 452 -3.65 -3.06 -23.67
N LYS A 453 -4.42 -3.31 -22.62
CA LYS A 453 -4.16 -4.38 -21.64
C LYS A 453 -4.21 -5.78 -22.28
N THR A 454 -5.13 -5.99 -23.21
CA THR A 454 -5.28 -7.27 -23.91
C THR A 454 -4.37 -7.39 -25.12
N GLY A 455 -3.83 -6.28 -25.63
CA GLY A 455 -3.03 -6.27 -26.87
C GLY A 455 -3.87 -6.67 -28.09
N SER A 456 -5.09 -6.12 -28.20
CA SER A 456 -6.06 -6.52 -29.21
C SER A 456 -5.94 -5.71 -30.50
N ASP A 457 -6.35 -6.31 -31.62
CA ASP A 457 -6.41 -5.64 -32.92
C ASP A 457 -7.71 -4.83 -33.08
N TYR A 458 -8.79 -5.31 -32.47
CA TYR A 458 -10.10 -4.69 -32.46
C TYR A 458 -10.75 -4.81 -31.08
N THR A 459 -11.32 -3.73 -30.59
CA THR A 459 -12.05 -3.69 -29.30
C THR A 459 -13.36 -2.95 -29.43
N THR A 460 -14.42 -3.53 -28.88
CA THR A 460 -15.74 -2.88 -28.73
C THR A 460 -16.45 -3.38 -27.48
N ALA A 461 -17.51 -2.72 -27.06
CA ALA A 461 -18.38 -3.22 -26.00
C ALA A 461 -19.15 -4.47 -26.49
N LYS A 462 -19.31 -5.46 -25.60
CA LYS A 462 -20.12 -6.66 -25.87
C LYS A 462 -21.60 -6.27 -25.99
N GLU A 463 -22.04 -5.47 -25.05
CA GLU A 463 -23.39 -4.89 -24.98
C GLU A 463 -23.28 -3.41 -24.60
N ALA A 464 -23.91 -2.55 -25.39
CA ALA A 464 -24.00 -1.12 -25.10
C ALA A 464 -25.27 -0.57 -25.75
N SER A 465 -25.81 0.51 -25.20
CA SER A 465 -26.89 1.26 -25.84
C SER A 465 -26.41 1.75 -27.21
N PRO A 466 -27.12 1.44 -28.30
CA PRO A 466 -26.79 1.97 -29.63
C PRO A 466 -26.62 3.50 -29.61
N GLY A 467 -25.50 3.98 -30.15
CA GLY A 467 -25.15 5.39 -30.15
C GLY A 467 -24.23 5.84 -29.01
N THR A 468 -23.92 4.99 -28.01
CA THR A 468 -23.04 5.36 -26.90
C THR A 468 -21.63 4.78 -27.00
N SER A 469 -21.44 3.67 -27.70
CA SER A 469 -20.16 2.98 -27.79
C SER A 469 -19.31 3.46 -28.97
N VAL A 470 -18.02 3.14 -28.89
CA VAL A 470 -17.04 3.34 -29.96
C VAL A 470 -16.38 2.01 -30.32
N GLU A 471 -15.63 2.00 -31.42
CA GLU A 471 -14.81 0.86 -31.83
C GLU A 471 -13.36 1.29 -31.91
N ILE A 472 -12.45 0.51 -31.31
CA ILE A 472 -11.02 0.82 -31.26
C ILE A 472 -10.27 -0.20 -32.11
N MET A 473 -9.41 0.29 -32.99
CA MET A 473 -8.71 -0.52 -33.99
C MET A 473 -7.22 -0.20 -33.97
N ASN A 474 -6.41 -1.24 -33.94
CA ASN A 474 -4.97 -1.10 -34.16
C ASN A 474 -4.72 -0.81 -35.66
N VAL A 475 -3.92 0.21 -35.96
CA VAL A 475 -3.63 0.61 -37.36
C VAL A 475 -2.93 -0.50 -38.14
N LYS A 476 -2.06 -1.32 -37.49
CA LYS A 476 -1.43 -2.42 -38.14
C LYS A 476 -2.46 -3.43 -38.67
N ALA A 477 -3.48 -3.75 -37.90
CA ALA A 477 -4.56 -4.63 -38.32
C ALA A 477 -5.38 -4.03 -39.48
N MET A 478 -5.61 -2.70 -39.48
CA MET A 478 -6.23 -2.03 -40.63
C MET A 478 -5.38 -2.10 -41.89
N LYS A 479 -4.05 -1.99 -41.78
CA LYS A 479 -3.13 -2.19 -42.92
C LYS A 479 -3.22 -3.62 -43.47
N THR A 480 -3.29 -4.61 -42.58
CA THR A 480 -3.49 -6.01 -42.99
C THR A 480 -4.81 -6.19 -43.76
N ILE A 481 -5.90 -5.55 -43.35
CA ILE A 481 -7.16 -5.57 -44.13
C ILE A 481 -6.94 -5.01 -45.54
N LYS A 482 -6.24 -3.88 -45.70
CA LYS A 482 -5.98 -3.28 -47.03
C LYS A 482 -5.03 -4.13 -47.89
N GLU A 483 -4.15 -4.95 -47.30
CA GLU A 483 -3.34 -5.92 -48.03
C GLU A 483 -4.20 -7.00 -48.69
N TYR A 484 -5.22 -7.52 -47.99
CA TYR A 484 -6.14 -8.54 -48.54
C TYR A 484 -7.27 -7.93 -49.38
N PHE A 485 -7.71 -6.71 -49.04
CA PHE A 485 -8.78 -5.97 -49.71
C PHE A 485 -8.28 -4.59 -50.15
N PRO A 486 -7.48 -4.53 -51.27
CA PRO A 486 -6.95 -3.24 -51.76
C PRO A 486 -8.06 -2.21 -52.01
N ARG A 487 -9.26 -2.68 -52.40
CA ARG A 487 -10.48 -1.89 -52.45
C ARG A 487 -11.57 -2.55 -51.62
N ALA A 488 -12.05 -1.85 -50.59
CA ALA A 488 -13.03 -2.34 -49.62
C ALA A 488 -14.40 -1.69 -49.86
N ASP A 489 -15.10 -2.10 -50.91
CA ASP A 489 -16.38 -1.47 -51.36
C ASP A 489 -17.52 -1.63 -50.34
N GLN A 490 -17.41 -2.57 -49.36
CA GLN A 490 -18.39 -2.75 -48.29
C GLN A 490 -17.91 -2.13 -46.95
N SER A 491 -16.98 -1.20 -47.00
CA SER A 491 -16.36 -0.63 -45.82
C SER A 491 -17.23 0.37 -45.03
N GLU A 492 -18.44 0.63 -45.47
CA GLU A 492 -19.50 1.18 -44.63
C GLU A 492 -19.73 0.27 -43.40
N TYR A 493 -19.61 -1.03 -43.60
CA TYR A 493 -19.62 -2.07 -42.58
C TYR A 493 -18.20 -2.48 -42.17
N MET A 494 -17.25 -1.54 -42.03
CA MET A 494 -15.82 -1.81 -41.87
C MET A 494 -15.49 -2.77 -40.71
N THR A 495 -16.30 -2.77 -39.66
CA THR A 495 -16.09 -3.66 -38.49
C THR A 495 -16.30 -5.14 -38.85
N TRP A 496 -17.02 -5.43 -39.94
CA TRP A 496 -17.21 -6.80 -40.43
C TRP A 496 -15.90 -7.44 -40.88
N TYR A 497 -14.99 -6.66 -41.46
CA TYR A 497 -13.66 -7.12 -41.87
C TYR A 497 -12.82 -7.62 -40.69
N PHE A 498 -13.08 -7.16 -39.46
CA PHE A 498 -12.49 -7.69 -38.24
C PHE A 498 -13.28 -8.88 -37.70
N LYS A 499 -14.57 -8.70 -37.45
CA LYS A 499 -15.44 -9.65 -36.76
C LYS A 499 -15.57 -10.98 -37.51
N ASN A 500 -15.51 -10.94 -38.82
CA ASN A 500 -15.59 -12.11 -39.70
C ASN A 500 -14.25 -12.88 -39.79
N ASN A 501 -13.14 -12.31 -39.28
CA ASN A 501 -11.80 -12.87 -39.40
C ASN A 501 -11.09 -13.05 -38.05
N PRO A 502 -11.70 -13.79 -37.07
CA PRO A 502 -11.11 -13.98 -35.74
C PRO A 502 -9.83 -14.84 -35.77
N ASP A 503 -9.57 -15.58 -36.86
CA ASP A 503 -8.32 -16.34 -37.06
C ASP A 503 -7.12 -15.41 -37.36
N PHE A 504 -7.38 -14.19 -37.87
CA PHE A 504 -6.38 -13.20 -38.27
C PHE A 504 -6.21 -12.08 -37.26
N PHE A 505 -7.29 -11.74 -36.56
CA PHE A 505 -7.33 -10.60 -35.67
C PHE A 505 -7.71 -10.97 -34.24
N LYS A 506 -7.03 -10.41 -33.26
CA LYS A 506 -7.37 -10.55 -31.85
C LYS A 506 -8.52 -9.61 -31.52
N LEU A 507 -9.72 -10.20 -31.40
CA LEU A 507 -10.95 -9.46 -31.07
C LEU A 507 -11.16 -9.40 -29.56
N ASN A 508 -11.59 -8.25 -29.07
CA ASN A 508 -11.87 -8.00 -27.66
C ASN A 508 -13.28 -7.40 -27.50
N TYR A 509 -14.18 -8.16 -26.91
CA TYR A 509 -15.54 -7.74 -26.57
C TYR A 509 -15.61 -7.49 -25.08
N VAL A 510 -15.68 -6.22 -24.69
CA VAL A 510 -15.58 -5.78 -23.29
C VAL A 510 -16.96 -5.79 -22.64
N GLU A 511 -17.08 -6.46 -21.51
CA GLU A 511 -18.25 -6.34 -20.64
C GLU A 511 -18.20 -5.02 -19.91
N LEU A 512 -19.28 -4.24 -20.02
CA LEU A 512 -19.41 -2.95 -19.33
C LEU A 512 -20.03 -3.16 -17.94
N PRO A 513 -19.78 -2.23 -17.00
CA PRO A 513 -20.53 -2.18 -15.74
C PRO A 513 -22.03 -2.05 -15.98
N ASP A 514 -22.85 -2.65 -15.11
CA ASP A 514 -24.30 -2.72 -15.24
C ASP A 514 -24.97 -1.32 -15.36
N ASP A 515 -24.39 -0.29 -14.77
CA ASP A 515 -24.86 1.09 -14.84
C ASP A 515 -24.57 1.78 -16.17
N LEU A 516 -23.79 1.17 -17.06
CA LEU A 516 -23.51 1.60 -18.43
C LEU A 516 -24.16 0.72 -19.50
N VAL A 517 -25.03 -0.23 -19.09
CA VAL A 517 -25.75 -1.13 -20.00
C VAL A 517 -27.26 -0.87 -19.87
N ARG A 518 -27.86 -0.35 -20.95
CA ARG A 518 -29.31 -0.17 -21.10
C ARG A 518 -29.73 -0.50 -22.51
N ASN A 519 -30.97 -0.85 -22.70
CA ASN A 519 -31.53 -1.11 -24.03
C ASN A 519 -32.21 0.16 -24.59
N TYR A 520 -31.48 1.30 -24.53
CA TYR A 520 -31.94 2.56 -25.12
C TYR A 520 -31.32 2.76 -26.49
N ARG A 521 -32.10 3.31 -27.44
CA ARG A 521 -31.63 3.69 -28.76
C ARG A 521 -31.23 5.16 -28.76
N LEU A 522 -29.91 5.43 -28.79
CA LEU A 522 -29.32 6.77 -28.74
C LEU A 522 -28.54 7.14 -30.01
N SER A 523 -28.81 6.46 -31.13
CA SER A 523 -28.36 6.85 -32.48
C SER A 523 -29.45 7.53 -33.24
N LEU A 524 -29.13 8.57 -34.03
CA LEU A 524 -30.08 9.37 -34.80
C LEU A 524 -30.29 8.79 -36.20
N ASP A 525 -31.39 8.08 -36.43
CA ASP A 525 -31.73 7.48 -37.71
C ASP A 525 -33.14 7.85 -38.19
N TYR A 526 -34.07 8.06 -37.29
CA TYR A 526 -35.49 8.30 -37.55
C TYR A 526 -35.99 9.59 -36.86
N PRO A 527 -37.13 10.15 -37.28
CA PRO A 527 -37.73 11.30 -36.59
C PRO A 527 -38.00 11.06 -35.10
N GLU A 528 -38.38 9.85 -34.73
CA GLU A 528 -38.66 9.44 -33.36
C GLU A 528 -37.38 9.45 -32.48
N ASP A 529 -36.23 9.12 -33.08
CA ASP A 529 -34.93 9.29 -32.38
C ASP A 529 -34.67 10.76 -32.08
N LEU A 530 -34.99 11.67 -33.04
CA LEU A 530 -34.82 13.10 -32.87
C LEU A 530 -35.70 13.61 -31.74
N GLU A 531 -36.98 13.21 -31.69
CA GLU A 531 -37.91 13.62 -30.64
C GLU A 531 -37.44 13.24 -29.25
N MET A 532 -36.97 11.98 -29.08
CA MET A 532 -36.38 11.50 -27.84
C MET A 532 -35.14 12.34 -27.45
N MET A 533 -34.24 12.61 -28.40
CA MET A 533 -33.01 13.36 -28.16
C MET A 533 -33.32 14.81 -27.76
N GLN A 534 -34.33 15.44 -28.36
CA GLN A 534 -34.79 16.78 -27.99
C GLN A 534 -35.29 16.80 -26.52
N LYS A 535 -35.97 15.76 -26.06
CA LYS A 535 -36.40 15.67 -24.66
C LYS A 535 -35.21 15.50 -23.69
N ILE A 536 -34.18 14.77 -24.10
CA ILE A 536 -32.94 14.66 -23.32
C ILE A 536 -32.26 16.04 -23.22
N GLU A 537 -32.07 16.74 -24.36
CA GLU A 537 -31.42 18.05 -24.35
C GLU A 537 -32.23 19.09 -23.55
N GLU A 538 -33.57 19.12 -23.69
CA GLU A 538 -34.45 20.00 -22.93
C GLU A 538 -34.24 19.83 -21.41
N HIS A 539 -34.06 18.59 -20.93
CA HIS A 539 -33.77 18.30 -19.54
C HIS A 539 -32.41 18.88 -19.11
N PHE A 540 -31.35 18.56 -19.84
CA PHE A 540 -30.00 18.98 -19.45
C PHE A 540 -29.71 20.45 -19.68
N GLU A 541 -30.37 21.11 -20.65
CA GLU A 541 -30.27 22.54 -20.85
C GLU A 541 -30.99 23.34 -19.76
N SER A 542 -32.01 22.74 -19.12
CA SER A 542 -32.80 23.37 -18.04
C SER A 542 -32.30 23.01 -16.63
N SER A 543 -31.31 22.13 -16.49
CA SER A 543 -30.79 21.68 -15.22
C SER A 543 -29.31 22.01 -15.07
N GLU A 544 -28.79 22.00 -13.82
CA GLU A 544 -27.35 22.09 -13.53
C GLU A 544 -26.65 20.72 -13.59
N GLU A 545 -27.37 19.66 -13.97
CA GLU A 545 -26.82 18.29 -14.00
C GLU A 545 -25.86 18.11 -15.18
N ILE A 546 -24.70 17.48 -14.90
CA ILE A 546 -23.70 17.19 -15.95
C ILE A 546 -24.24 16.12 -16.88
N GLN A 547 -24.26 16.40 -18.19
CA GLN A 547 -24.63 15.41 -19.20
C GLN A 547 -23.53 14.35 -19.36
N SER A 548 -23.72 13.21 -18.67
CA SER A 548 -22.91 11.99 -18.76
C SER A 548 -23.81 10.83 -19.20
N THR A 549 -23.21 9.72 -19.63
CA THR A 549 -23.98 8.53 -20.03
C THR A 549 -24.85 8.01 -18.89
N ARG A 550 -24.29 7.95 -17.66
CA ARG A 550 -25.02 7.54 -16.46
C ARG A 550 -26.20 8.45 -16.16
N ASN A 551 -26.02 9.75 -16.29
CA ASN A 551 -27.08 10.71 -16.01
C ASN A 551 -28.17 10.70 -17.09
N ILE A 552 -27.80 10.48 -18.37
CA ILE A 552 -28.78 10.25 -19.45
C ILE A 552 -29.59 8.98 -19.16
N PHE A 553 -28.94 7.89 -18.76
CA PHE A 553 -29.65 6.67 -18.40
C PHE A 553 -30.56 6.85 -17.20
N LYS A 554 -30.11 7.54 -16.16
CA LYS A 554 -30.92 7.88 -14.99
C LYS A 554 -32.15 8.73 -15.35
N PHE A 555 -32.00 9.69 -16.25
CA PHE A 555 -33.12 10.46 -16.77
C PHE A 555 -34.11 9.54 -17.50
N LEU A 556 -33.64 8.69 -18.40
CA LEU A 556 -34.49 7.78 -19.17
C LEU A 556 -35.13 6.71 -18.30
N ASP A 557 -34.42 6.17 -17.31
CA ASP A 557 -34.97 5.23 -16.32
C ASP A 557 -36.19 5.83 -15.55
N ASN A 558 -36.20 7.15 -15.36
CA ASN A 558 -37.27 7.88 -14.67
C ASN A 558 -38.35 8.45 -15.61
N ASN A 559 -38.16 8.37 -16.94
CA ASN A 559 -39.08 8.93 -17.92
C ASN A 559 -39.42 7.89 -19.02
N PRO A 560 -40.23 6.87 -18.69
CA PRO A 560 -40.54 5.78 -19.61
C PRO A 560 -41.35 6.23 -20.84
N ASP A 561 -42.06 7.33 -20.76
CA ASP A 561 -42.74 7.99 -21.88
C ASP A 561 -41.76 8.53 -22.93
N VAL A 562 -40.64 9.06 -22.51
CA VAL A 562 -39.55 9.48 -23.40
C VAL A 562 -38.90 8.26 -24.08
N VAL A 563 -38.67 7.17 -23.32
CA VAL A 563 -38.14 5.92 -23.89
C VAL A 563 -39.11 5.31 -24.92
N ALA A 564 -40.41 5.43 -24.73
CA ALA A 564 -41.41 4.88 -25.62
C ALA A 564 -41.42 5.56 -27.01
N LEU A 565 -40.89 6.77 -27.15
CA LEU A 565 -40.88 7.52 -28.43
C LEU A 565 -40.21 6.71 -29.55
N ASN A 566 -39.07 6.02 -29.27
CA ASN A 566 -38.34 5.24 -30.27
C ASN A 566 -38.14 3.78 -29.90
N GLY A 567 -38.74 3.32 -28.79
CA GLY A 567 -38.54 1.95 -28.25
C GLY A 567 -39.00 0.80 -29.16
N ASN A 568 -39.83 1.09 -30.14
CA ASN A 568 -40.37 0.10 -31.10
C ASN A 568 -39.59 0.02 -32.42
N LEU A 569 -38.49 0.79 -32.57
CA LEU A 569 -37.71 0.84 -33.80
C LEU A 569 -36.63 -0.23 -33.81
N ASP A 570 -36.65 -1.14 -34.84
CA ASP A 570 -35.66 -2.17 -35.02
C ASP A 570 -34.41 -1.69 -35.74
N PHE A 571 -33.30 -2.38 -35.52
CA PHE A 571 -32.05 -2.21 -36.27
C PHE A 571 -32.01 -3.14 -37.47
N SER A 572 -32.41 -2.66 -38.64
CA SER A 572 -32.51 -3.45 -39.88
C SER A 572 -31.23 -4.22 -40.23
N PHE A 573 -30.04 -3.69 -39.93
CA PHE A 573 -28.76 -4.35 -40.20
C PHE A 573 -28.48 -5.56 -39.28
N LYS A 574 -29.19 -5.72 -38.16
CA LYS A 574 -29.08 -6.89 -37.27
C LYS A 574 -30.02 -8.02 -37.67
N THR A 575 -31.02 -7.73 -38.49
CA THR A 575 -32.14 -8.65 -38.82
C THR A 575 -32.17 -9.05 -40.27
N ASP A 576 -31.44 -8.38 -41.18
CA ASP A 576 -31.38 -8.75 -42.60
C ASP A 576 -30.39 -9.90 -42.85
N GLU A 577 -30.90 -11.13 -42.85
CA GLU A 577 -30.09 -12.35 -43.04
C GLU A 577 -29.33 -12.33 -44.37
N LYS A 578 -29.92 -11.80 -45.45
CA LYS A 578 -29.28 -11.76 -46.76
C LYS A 578 -28.09 -10.80 -46.77
N LEU A 579 -28.21 -9.66 -46.13
CA LEU A 579 -27.11 -8.72 -45.98
C LEU A 579 -25.98 -9.33 -45.14
N ILE A 580 -26.32 -10.01 -44.04
CA ILE A 580 -25.35 -10.69 -43.17
C ILE A 580 -24.59 -11.76 -43.95
N GLU A 581 -25.29 -12.64 -44.68
CA GLU A 581 -24.65 -13.68 -45.52
C GLU A 581 -23.72 -13.06 -46.57
N PHE A 582 -24.18 -12.04 -47.27
CA PHE A 582 -23.37 -11.32 -48.25
C PHE A 582 -22.11 -10.71 -47.64
N LEU A 583 -22.24 -10.00 -46.51
CA LEU A 583 -21.09 -9.40 -45.79
C LEU A 583 -20.11 -10.47 -45.32
N ASN A 584 -20.61 -11.60 -44.82
CA ASN A 584 -19.75 -12.72 -44.39
C ASN A 584 -18.94 -13.32 -45.55
N ASP A 585 -19.49 -13.33 -46.76
CA ASP A 585 -18.78 -13.82 -47.95
C ASP A 585 -17.72 -12.83 -48.43
N VAL A 586 -18.10 -11.56 -48.63
CA VAL A 586 -17.23 -10.54 -49.25
C VAL A 586 -16.15 -9.95 -48.33
N THR A 587 -16.26 -10.11 -47.01
CA THR A 587 -15.29 -9.57 -46.04
C THR A 587 -14.37 -10.64 -45.45
N ARG A 588 -14.51 -11.91 -45.86
CA ARG A 588 -13.70 -13.01 -45.35
C ARG A 588 -12.32 -13.06 -46.01
N ILE A 589 -11.26 -13.07 -45.22
CA ILE A 589 -9.90 -13.26 -45.69
C ILE A 589 -9.76 -14.72 -46.14
N PRO A 590 -9.30 -15.00 -47.39
CA PRO A 590 -9.09 -16.36 -47.88
C PRO A 590 -8.10 -17.10 -46.97
N LYS A 591 -8.46 -18.32 -46.53
CA LYS A 591 -7.50 -19.21 -45.87
C LYS A 591 -6.47 -19.64 -46.91
N SER A 592 -5.21 -19.32 -46.66
CA SER A 592 -4.05 -19.74 -47.49
C SER A 592 -3.85 -21.24 -47.46
#